data_89a84757a83349f091b67c4467b0b94a
#
_entry.id   89a84757a83349f091b67c4467b0b94a
#
_cell.length_a   1.000
_cell.length_b   1.000
_cell.length_c   1.000
_cell.angle_alpha   90.00
_cell.angle_beta   90.00
_cell.angle_gamma   90.00
#
_symmetry.space_group_name_H-M   'P 1'
#
loop_
_entity.id
_entity.type
_entity.pdbx_description
1 polymer ?
#
loop_
_entity_poly.entity_id
_entity_poly.type
_entity_poly.pdbx_seq_one_letter_code
_entity_poly.pdbx_strand_id
1 'polypeptide(L)'
;GQRPPVTYTTFQARDLGGDTAELVKKNIKEAVERFKPKTLLVGESCTAELIQDQPGALAKGMGFDMPIVNLELPAYSKKENWGASETFYQLTRTLLKEKVSSSEKISPLRWKELGRRPKVNILGPSLLGFRCRDDVIEIQRILSEQGIDTNVVAPLGASPDDIERLIDAEINICLYPEIAEASCEWLKRNFGMEYTNTIPIGIKNTIEFINEVHKKLDLPLTNKKELENKSKLPWYSKSVDSNYLTGKRVFIFGDGTHAIAAAKI
;
A
#
# COMPACT_ATOMS: atom_id res chain seq x y z
N GLY A 1 12.18 18.45 8.20
CA GLY A 1 12.00 17.23 7.41
C GLY A 1 12.91 17.26 6.19
N GLN A 2 13.40 16.13 5.76
CA GLN A 2 14.16 16.03 4.52
C GLN A 2 13.19 16.16 3.33
N ARG A 3 13.61 16.86 2.29
CA ARG A 3 12.85 16.87 1.03
C ARG A 3 12.99 15.50 0.36
N PRO A 4 11.91 14.95 -0.22
CA PRO A 4 12.01 13.73 -0.99
C PRO A 4 12.97 13.94 -2.18
N PRO A 5 13.69 12.90 -2.62
CA PRO A 5 14.60 12.97 -3.77
C PRO A 5 13.80 13.00 -5.09
N VAL A 6 13.16 14.14 -5.37
CA VAL A 6 12.36 14.38 -6.56
C VAL A 6 13.00 15.46 -7.39
N THR A 7 13.09 15.24 -8.70
CA THR A 7 13.50 16.21 -9.69
C THR A 7 12.41 16.38 -10.74
N TYR A 8 12.37 17.55 -11.35
CA TYR A 8 11.45 17.87 -12.42
C TYR A 8 12.23 18.27 -13.67
N THR A 9 11.89 17.67 -14.80
CA THR A 9 12.34 18.16 -16.10
C THR A 9 11.42 19.30 -16.51
N THR A 10 11.98 20.49 -16.69
CA THR A 10 11.22 21.68 -17.08
C THR A 10 11.44 21.96 -18.55
N PHE A 11 10.36 22.03 -19.32
CA PHE A 11 10.37 22.39 -20.73
C PHE A 11 10.06 23.88 -20.90
N GLN A 12 10.78 24.54 -21.80
CA GLN A 12 10.44 25.88 -22.28
C GLN A 12 9.88 25.77 -23.72
N ALA A 13 9.21 26.80 -24.19
CA ALA A 13 8.62 26.79 -25.55
C ALA A 13 9.65 26.44 -26.65
N ARG A 14 10.90 26.85 -26.50
CA ARG A 14 12.00 26.52 -27.41
C ARG A 14 12.38 25.04 -27.39
N ASP A 15 12.16 24.35 -26.29
CA ASP A 15 12.54 22.93 -26.12
C ASP A 15 11.51 22.02 -26.82
N LEU A 16 10.26 22.49 -26.99
CA LEU A 16 9.21 21.75 -27.68
C LEU A 16 9.46 21.61 -29.20
N GLY A 17 10.30 22.46 -29.76
CA GLY A 17 10.76 22.34 -31.15
C GLY A 17 12.09 21.60 -31.34
N GLY A 18 12.69 21.12 -30.24
CA GLY A 18 13.97 20.42 -30.20
C GLY A 18 13.84 18.95 -29.83
N ASP A 19 14.94 18.33 -29.44
CA ASP A 19 14.99 16.95 -28.95
C ASP A 19 14.68 16.91 -27.45
N THR A 20 13.41 16.75 -27.10
CA THR A 20 12.95 16.60 -25.71
C THR A 20 13.51 15.35 -25.05
N ALA A 21 13.78 14.29 -25.82
CA ALA A 21 14.34 13.04 -25.30
C ALA A 21 15.74 13.22 -24.72
N GLU A 22 16.60 14.01 -25.39
CA GLU A 22 17.94 14.30 -24.87
C GLU A 22 17.91 15.13 -23.57
N LEU A 23 16.97 16.08 -23.47
CA LEU A 23 16.75 16.84 -22.24
C LEU A 23 16.33 15.92 -21.08
N VAL A 24 15.40 15.01 -21.33
CA VAL A 24 14.93 14.02 -20.34
C VAL A 24 16.08 13.10 -19.91
N LYS A 25 16.83 12.53 -20.86
CA LYS A 25 17.99 11.67 -20.56
C LYS A 25 19.05 12.38 -19.72
N LYS A 26 19.34 13.64 -20.05
CA LYS A 26 20.29 14.45 -19.27
C LYS A 26 19.83 14.61 -17.83
N ASN A 27 18.56 15.01 -17.60
CA ASN A 27 18.00 15.21 -16.27
C ASN A 27 17.95 13.89 -15.46
N ILE A 28 17.67 12.77 -16.11
CA ILE A 28 17.69 11.45 -15.47
C ILE A 28 19.12 11.12 -15.00
N LYS A 29 20.15 11.32 -15.85
CA LYS A 29 21.56 11.10 -15.47
C LYS A 29 21.95 11.95 -14.25
N GLU A 30 21.65 13.24 -14.30
CA GLU A 30 21.93 14.17 -13.19
C GLU A 30 21.22 13.75 -11.90
N ALA A 31 19.97 13.28 -11.96
CA ALA A 31 19.23 12.77 -10.81
C ALA A 31 19.89 11.50 -10.23
N VAL A 32 20.26 10.55 -11.09
CA VAL A 32 20.93 9.30 -10.67
C VAL A 32 22.29 9.60 -10.02
N GLU A 33 23.09 10.44 -10.63
CA GLU A 33 24.41 10.84 -10.10
C GLU A 33 24.28 11.55 -8.72
N ARG A 34 23.29 12.42 -8.61
CA ARG A 34 23.04 13.21 -7.40
C ARG A 34 22.52 12.39 -6.24
N PHE A 35 21.53 11.52 -6.50
CA PHE A 35 20.79 10.81 -5.43
C PHE A 35 21.25 9.37 -5.22
N LYS A 36 21.93 8.77 -6.19
CA LYS A 36 22.35 7.35 -6.20
C LYS A 36 21.23 6.43 -5.71
N PRO A 37 20.06 6.47 -6.36
CA PRO A 37 18.88 5.76 -5.89
C PRO A 37 19.02 4.25 -6.06
N LYS A 38 18.39 3.47 -5.17
CA LYS A 38 18.23 2.02 -5.34
C LYS A 38 17.16 1.66 -6.36
N THR A 39 16.22 2.57 -6.61
CA THR A 39 15.12 2.41 -7.59
C THR A 39 14.75 3.78 -8.10
N LEU A 40 14.56 3.91 -9.39
CA LEU A 40 14.14 5.15 -10.05
C LEU A 40 12.68 5.04 -10.48
N LEU A 41 11.83 5.95 -10.00
CA LEU A 41 10.46 6.12 -10.48
C LEU A 41 10.45 7.26 -11.49
N VAL A 42 9.94 6.99 -12.68
CA VAL A 42 9.83 7.99 -13.75
C VAL A 42 8.37 8.15 -14.13
N GLY A 43 7.84 9.33 -13.90
CA GLY A 43 6.46 9.68 -14.20
C GLY A 43 6.36 10.88 -15.15
N GLU A 44 5.20 11.04 -15.73
CA GLU A 44 4.87 12.10 -16.67
C GLU A 44 4.05 13.19 -15.99
N SER A 45 4.24 14.43 -16.44
CA SER A 45 3.29 15.52 -16.14
C SER A 45 2.17 15.53 -17.19
N CYS A 46 1.08 16.26 -16.87
CA CYS A 46 -0.01 16.46 -17.85
C CYS A 46 0.47 17.03 -19.18
N THR A 47 1.49 17.88 -19.18
CA THR A 47 2.05 18.45 -20.41
C THR A 47 2.80 17.40 -21.23
N ALA A 48 3.58 16.54 -20.57
CA ALA A 48 4.30 15.43 -21.22
C ALA A 48 3.31 14.42 -21.84
N GLU A 49 2.20 14.14 -21.16
CA GLU A 49 1.12 13.29 -21.68
C GLU A 49 0.54 13.88 -23.01
N LEU A 50 0.37 15.19 -23.10
CA LEU A 50 -0.15 15.85 -24.32
C LEU A 50 0.82 15.76 -25.51
N ILE A 51 2.12 15.79 -25.27
CA ILE A 51 3.13 15.67 -26.33
C ILE A 51 3.54 14.21 -26.59
N GLN A 52 2.91 13.25 -25.92
CA GLN A 52 3.14 11.81 -26.08
C GLN A 52 4.59 11.37 -25.84
N ASP A 53 5.33 12.09 -25.01
CA ASP A 53 6.65 11.66 -24.56
C ASP A 53 6.52 10.41 -23.66
N GLN A 54 7.50 9.52 -23.74
CA GLN A 54 7.57 8.30 -22.93
C GLN A 54 8.86 8.27 -22.08
N PRO A 55 8.99 9.14 -21.06
CA PRO A 55 10.22 9.28 -20.30
C PRO A 55 10.63 8.01 -19.56
N GLY A 56 9.67 7.19 -19.13
CA GLY A 56 9.97 5.91 -18.51
C GLY A 56 10.56 4.87 -19.46
N ALA A 57 10.12 4.86 -20.72
CA ALA A 57 10.73 4.01 -21.76
C ALA A 57 12.15 4.46 -22.08
N LEU A 58 12.36 5.77 -22.20
CA LEU A 58 13.69 6.37 -22.39
C LEU A 58 14.63 5.99 -21.24
N ALA A 59 14.18 6.10 -19.99
CA ALA A 59 14.97 5.75 -18.82
C ALA A 59 15.41 4.27 -18.84
N LYS A 60 14.50 3.36 -19.18
CA LYS A 60 14.81 1.92 -19.32
C LYS A 60 15.87 1.66 -20.39
N GLY A 61 15.83 2.41 -21.48
CA GLY A 61 16.83 2.31 -22.58
C GLY A 61 18.21 2.84 -22.22
N MET A 62 18.39 3.51 -21.08
CA MET A 62 19.68 4.10 -20.67
C MET A 62 20.63 3.11 -20.00
N GLY A 63 20.21 1.87 -19.71
CA GLY A 63 21.08 0.79 -19.21
C GLY A 63 21.60 0.98 -17.78
N PHE A 64 20.79 1.53 -16.87
CA PHE A 64 21.15 1.59 -15.46
C PHE A 64 21.01 0.21 -14.77
N ASP A 65 21.89 -0.09 -13.83
CA ASP A 65 21.88 -1.35 -13.05
C ASP A 65 20.80 -1.40 -11.94
N MET A 66 19.94 -0.41 -11.87
CA MET A 66 18.87 -0.36 -10.88
C MET A 66 17.50 -0.53 -11.52
N PRO A 67 16.50 -1.03 -10.77
CA PRO A 67 15.13 -1.11 -11.25
C PRO A 67 14.56 0.27 -11.61
N ILE A 68 13.90 0.35 -12.76
CA ILE A 68 13.22 1.55 -13.24
C ILE A 68 11.73 1.28 -13.29
N VAL A 69 10.98 2.01 -12.50
CA VAL A 69 9.51 1.98 -12.46
C VAL A 69 8.98 3.04 -13.41
N ASN A 70 8.41 2.61 -14.53
CA ASN A 70 7.70 3.49 -15.45
C ASN A 70 6.29 3.75 -14.92
N LEU A 71 5.93 5.01 -14.71
CA LEU A 71 4.64 5.44 -14.20
C LEU A 71 3.87 6.19 -15.30
N GLU A 72 2.95 5.50 -15.93
CA GLU A 72 1.98 6.08 -16.86
C GLU A 72 0.74 6.50 -16.07
N LEU A 73 0.70 7.76 -15.65
CA LEU A 73 -0.33 8.30 -14.77
C LEU A 73 -1.16 9.36 -15.50
N PRO A 74 -2.20 8.96 -16.26
CA PRO A 74 -2.97 9.88 -17.09
C PRO A 74 -3.75 10.88 -16.23
N ALA A 75 -3.19 12.08 -16.06
CA ALA A 75 -3.67 13.11 -15.15
C ALA A 75 -5.07 13.65 -15.50
N TYR A 76 -5.44 13.63 -16.79
CA TYR A 76 -6.73 14.16 -17.25
C TYR A 76 -7.91 13.20 -17.03
N SER A 77 -7.65 11.88 -16.90
CA SER A 77 -8.70 10.87 -16.83
C SER A 77 -8.79 10.15 -15.48
N LYS A 78 -7.77 10.26 -14.63
CA LYS A 78 -7.67 9.55 -13.35
C LYS A 78 -7.48 10.50 -12.18
N LYS A 79 -7.83 10.03 -10.98
CA LYS A 79 -7.73 10.78 -9.73
C LYS A 79 -6.58 10.26 -8.87
N GLU A 80 -6.30 11.00 -7.80
CA GLU A 80 -5.19 10.75 -6.86
C GLU A 80 -5.13 9.31 -6.32
N ASN A 81 -6.26 8.78 -5.86
CA ASN A 81 -6.30 7.40 -5.32
C ASN A 81 -5.92 6.34 -6.37
N TRP A 82 -6.37 6.52 -7.61
CA TRP A 82 -5.96 5.65 -8.70
C TRP A 82 -4.45 5.76 -8.96
N GLY A 83 -3.91 6.99 -8.99
CA GLY A 83 -2.48 7.22 -9.17
C GLY A 83 -1.63 6.58 -8.07
N ALA A 84 -2.10 6.66 -6.82
CA ALA A 84 -1.43 6.03 -5.69
C ALA A 84 -1.46 4.50 -5.80
N SER A 85 -2.60 3.92 -6.16
CA SER A 85 -2.75 2.48 -6.39
C SER A 85 -1.85 1.99 -7.52
N GLU A 86 -1.87 2.67 -8.66
CA GLU A 86 -1.04 2.31 -9.82
C GLU A 86 0.45 2.43 -9.51
N THR A 87 0.87 3.49 -8.81
CA THR A 87 2.26 3.66 -8.39
C THR A 87 2.72 2.51 -7.49
N PHE A 88 1.92 2.13 -6.50
CA PHE A 88 2.25 1.04 -5.59
C PHE A 88 2.25 -0.31 -6.32
N TYR A 89 1.30 -0.53 -7.23
CA TYR A 89 1.25 -1.72 -8.06
C TYR A 89 2.49 -1.85 -8.96
N GLN A 90 2.86 -0.81 -9.70
CA GLN A 90 4.02 -0.83 -10.60
C GLN A 90 5.33 -1.00 -9.83
N LEU A 91 5.44 -0.38 -8.65
CA LEU A 91 6.59 -0.56 -7.76
C LEU A 91 6.72 -2.02 -7.32
N THR A 92 5.64 -2.59 -6.78
CA THR A 92 5.60 -3.99 -6.32
C THR A 92 5.93 -4.95 -7.46
N ARG A 93 5.28 -4.77 -8.61
CA ARG A 93 5.49 -5.59 -9.81
C ARG A 93 6.93 -5.50 -10.30
N THR A 94 7.48 -4.30 -10.42
CA THR A 94 8.84 -4.12 -10.97
C THR A 94 9.89 -4.77 -10.09
N LEU A 95 9.80 -4.59 -8.78
CA LEU A 95 10.79 -5.12 -7.83
C LEU A 95 10.70 -6.63 -7.61
N LEU A 96 9.50 -7.21 -7.78
CA LEU A 96 9.29 -8.65 -7.55
C LEU A 96 9.19 -9.49 -8.82
N LYS A 97 9.17 -8.87 -10.01
CA LYS A 97 8.95 -9.57 -11.28
C LYS A 97 9.94 -10.73 -11.51
N GLU A 98 11.21 -10.53 -11.23
CA GLU A 98 12.25 -11.54 -11.46
C GLU A 98 12.10 -12.73 -10.49
N LYS A 99 11.57 -12.48 -9.28
CA LYS A 99 11.34 -13.52 -8.28
C LYS A 99 10.15 -14.43 -8.61
N VAL A 100 9.23 -14.00 -9.50
CA VAL A 100 8.04 -14.80 -9.88
C VAL A 100 8.42 -16.15 -10.47
N SER A 101 9.43 -16.18 -11.36
CA SER A 101 9.82 -17.41 -12.06
C SER A 101 10.61 -18.38 -11.18
N SER A 102 11.23 -17.89 -10.11
CA SER A 102 12.10 -18.67 -9.21
C SER A 102 11.43 -19.02 -7.88
N SER A 103 10.28 -18.45 -7.56
CA SER A 103 9.60 -18.65 -6.30
C SER A 103 8.46 -19.65 -6.40
N GLU A 104 8.41 -20.57 -5.44
CA GLU A 104 7.22 -21.40 -5.22
C GLU A 104 6.07 -20.59 -4.66
N LYS A 105 4.84 -21.11 -4.77
CA LYS A 105 3.67 -20.49 -4.15
C LYS A 105 3.81 -20.52 -2.63
N ILE A 106 3.58 -19.37 -2.03
CA ILE A 106 3.70 -19.19 -0.58
C ILE A 106 2.47 -19.79 0.09
N SER A 107 2.73 -20.80 0.93
CA SER A 107 1.70 -21.40 1.78
C SER A 107 1.38 -20.45 2.95
N PRO A 108 0.09 -20.17 3.24
CA PRO A 108 -0.28 -19.44 4.46
C PRO A 108 0.08 -20.19 5.75
N LEU A 109 0.47 -21.47 5.66
CA LEU A 109 0.88 -22.30 6.77
C LEU A 109 2.41 -22.46 6.88
N ARG A 110 3.18 -21.82 6.01
CA ARG A 110 4.66 -21.89 5.99
C ARG A 110 5.31 -21.62 7.36
N TRP A 111 4.70 -20.74 8.15
CA TRP A 111 5.18 -20.42 9.49
C TRP A 111 5.23 -21.64 10.44
N LYS A 112 4.30 -22.61 10.29
CA LYS A 112 4.28 -23.85 11.09
C LYS A 112 5.48 -24.73 10.75
N GLU A 113 5.77 -24.86 9.46
CA GLU A 113 6.92 -25.64 8.97
C GLU A 113 8.25 -25.02 9.43
N LEU A 114 8.29 -23.68 9.50
CA LEU A 114 9.47 -22.94 9.96
C LEU A 114 9.57 -22.83 11.50
N GLY A 115 8.62 -23.35 12.26
CA GLY A 115 8.61 -23.30 13.73
C GLY A 115 8.68 -21.89 14.32
N ARG A 116 8.06 -20.89 13.65
CA ARG A 116 8.07 -19.48 14.06
C ARG A 116 6.65 -18.91 14.15
N ARG A 117 6.51 -17.68 14.63
CA ARG A 117 5.25 -16.95 14.56
C ARG A 117 4.91 -16.61 13.10
N PRO A 118 3.60 -16.57 12.74
CA PRO A 118 3.19 -16.11 11.42
C PRO A 118 3.55 -14.64 11.22
N LYS A 119 3.91 -14.29 9.98
CA LYS A 119 4.22 -12.93 9.57
C LYS A 119 3.22 -12.42 8.54
N VAL A 120 2.83 -11.17 8.66
CA VAL A 120 1.92 -10.52 7.71
C VAL A 120 2.51 -9.20 7.22
N ASN A 121 2.16 -8.80 6.01
CA ASN A 121 2.40 -7.44 5.54
C ASN A 121 1.16 -6.59 5.82
N ILE A 122 1.35 -5.29 6.08
CA ILE A 122 0.28 -4.29 6.15
C ILE A 122 0.41 -3.40 4.92
N LEU A 123 -0.53 -3.53 3.98
CA LEU A 123 -0.47 -2.86 2.69
C LEU A 123 -1.55 -1.79 2.55
N GLY A 124 -1.16 -0.68 1.93
CA GLY A 124 -2.03 0.44 1.60
C GLY A 124 -1.83 1.72 2.40
N PRO A 125 -1.34 1.69 3.67
CA PRO A 125 -1.07 2.95 4.36
C PRO A 125 -0.12 3.83 3.54
N SER A 126 -0.51 5.09 3.36
CA SER A 126 0.28 6.09 2.63
C SER A 126 0.13 7.47 3.29
N LEU A 127 0.97 8.44 2.90
CA LEU A 127 0.85 9.80 3.41
C LEU A 127 -0.43 10.54 2.94
N LEU A 128 -1.15 9.97 1.99
CA LEU A 128 -2.46 10.47 1.52
C LEU A 128 -3.59 10.11 2.50
N GLY A 129 -3.43 9.02 3.27
CA GLY A 129 -4.44 8.55 4.21
C GLY A 129 -4.53 9.41 5.47
N PHE A 130 -5.75 9.79 5.86
CA PHE A 130 -6.00 10.48 7.12
C PHE A 130 -5.59 9.60 8.30
N ARG A 131 -4.67 10.09 9.15
CA ARG A 131 -4.16 9.41 10.35
C ARG A 131 -3.61 7.99 10.12
N CYS A 132 -3.18 7.67 8.92
CA CYS A 132 -2.70 6.33 8.55
C CYS A 132 -1.60 5.77 9.47
N ARG A 133 -0.80 6.63 10.10
CA ARG A 133 0.24 6.20 11.05
C ARG A 133 -0.35 5.64 12.33
N ASP A 134 -1.43 6.25 12.83
CA ASP A 134 -2.13 5.77 14.02
C ASP A 134 -2.80 4.43 13.73
N ASP A 135 -3.40 4.28 12.54
CA ASP A 135 -3.99 3.02 12.09
C ASP A 135 -2.95 1.90 12.05
N VAL A 136 -1.76 2.18 11.48
CA VAL A 136 -0.66 1.19 11.44
C VAL A 136 -0.26 0.76 12.84
N ILE A 137 -0.06 1.71 13.77
CA ILE A 137 0.31 1.42 15.17
C ILE A 137 -0.73 0.52 15.82
N GLU A 138 -2.01 0.85 15.65
CA GLU A 138 -3.09 0.08 16.27
C GLU A 138 -3.24 -1.32 15.66
N ILE A 139 -3.14 -1.45 14.33
CA ILE A 139 -3.21 -2.75 13.67
C ILE A 139 -2.01 -3.64 14.06
N GLN A 140 -0.82 -3.07 14.14
CA GLN A 140 0.37 -3.80 14.62
C GLN A 140 0.19 -4.27 16.07
N ARG A 141 -0.40 -3.43 16.94
CA ARG A 141 -0.72 -3.80 18.32
C ARG A 141 -1.70 -4.97 18.37
N ILE A 142 -2.81 -4.88 17.64
CA ILE A 142 -3.82 -5.95 17.55
C ILE A 142 -3.20 -7.25 17.07
N LEU A 143 -2.44 -7.23 15.99
CA LEU A 143 -1.78 -8.42 15.43
C LEU A 143 -0.78 -9.03 16.42
N SER A 144 0.03 -8.20 17.07
CA SER A 144 1.01 -8.65 18.07
C SER A 144 0.35 -9.33 19.27
N GLU A 145 -0.80 -8.83 19.74
CA GLU A 145 -1.59 -9.46 20.80
C GLU A 145 -2.16 -10.84 20.39
N GLN A 146 -2.35 -11.06 19.09
CA GLN A 146 -2.74 -12.35 18.51
C GLN A 146 -1.54 -13.27 18.22
N GLY A 147 -0.33 -12.87 18.58
CA GLY A 147 0.88 -13.65 18.30
C GLY A 147 1.33 -13.62 16.84
N ILE A 148 0.96 -12.58 16.10
CA ILE A 148 1.28 -12.38 14.68
C ILE A 148 2.28 -11.24 14.53
N ASP A 149 3.38 -11.48 13.81
CA ASP A 149 4.42 -10.49 13.59
C ASP A 149 4.17 -9.71 12.29
N THR A 150 4.44 -8.41 12.30
CA THR A 150 4.44 -7.60 11.09
C THR A 150 5.78 -7.77 10.37
N ASN A 151 5.74 -8.13 9.09
CA ASN A 151 6.92 -8.21 8.22
C ASN A 151 7.25 -6.84 7.63
N VAL A 152 6.35 -6.29 6.83
CA VAL A 152 6.50 -5.01 6.13
C VAL A 152 5.22 -4.20 6.24
N VAL A 153 5.37 -2.88 6.41
CA VAL A 153 4.31 -1.88 6.20
C VAL A 153 4.65 -1.13 4.90
N ALA A 154 3.76 -1.14 3.91
CA ALA A 154 4.00 -0.50 2.63
C ALA A 154 2.72 0.12 2.03
N PRO A 155 2.87 1.21 1.27
CA PRO A 155 4.10 1.94 0.92
C PRO A 155 4.63 2.86 2.03
N LEU A 156 3.91 3.10 3.13
CA LEU A 156 4.29 4.03 4.18
C LEU A 156 5.63 3.65 4.83
N GLY A 157 6.65 4.47 4.56
CA GLY A 157 7.98 4.30 5.14
C GLY A 157 8.80 3.13 4.58
N ALA A 158 8.27 2.40 3.59
CA ALA A 158 8.97 1.28 2.99
C ALA A 158 10.09 1.74 2.05
N SER A 159 11.21 1.05 2.10
CA SER A 159 12.29 1.12 1.13
C SER A 159 12.08 0.12 -0.03
N PRO A 160 12.82 0.22 -1.14
CA PRO A 160 12.81 -0.82 -2.17
C PRO A 160 13.12 -2.22 -1.63
N ASP A 161 14.08 -2.34 -0.71
CA ASP A 161 14.44 -3.61 -0.07
C ASP A 161 13.27 -4.20 0.74
N ASP A 162 12.45 -3.34 1.38
CA ASP A 162 11.25 -3.80 2.08
C ASP A 162 10.20 -4.34 1.12
N ILE A 163 10.01 -3.70 -0.04
CA ILE A 163 9.10 -4.22 -1.08
C ILE A 163 9.55 -5.61 -1.56
N GLU A 164 10.85 -5.82 -1.72
CA GLU A 164 11.39 -7.13 -2.08
C GLU A 164 11.16 -8.21 -1.02
N ARG A 165 11.01 -7.81 0.24
CA ARG A 165 10.72 -8.69 1.38
C ARG A 165 9.23 -8.98 1.57
N LEU A 166 8.32 -8.44 0.77
CA LEU A 166 6.90 -8.74 0.87
C LEU A 166 6.62 -10.25 0.83
N ILE A 167 7.40 -10.99 0.05
CA ILE A 167 7.26 -12.45 -0.10
C ILE A 167 7.75 -13.26 1.12
N ASP A 168 8.30 -12.60 2.14
CA ASP A 168 8.71 -13.27 3.39
C ASP A 168 7.54 -13.46 4.36
N ALA A 169 6.39 -12.84 4.11
CA ALA A 169 5.16 -13.00 4.88
C ALA A 169 4.28 -14.13 4.32
N GLU A 170 3.34 -14.59 5.13
CA GLU A 170 2.36 -15.61 4.75
C GLU A 170 1.16 -15.02 4.02
N ILE A 171 0.65 -13.89 4.52
CA ILE A 171 -0.53 -13.20 3.95
C ILE A 171 -0.34 -11.68 3.96
N ASN A 172 -1.21 -10.99 3.26
CA ASN A 172 -1.26 -9.52 3.24
C ASN A 172 -2.51 -9.00 3.95
N ILE A 173 -2.35 -7.99 4.78
CA ILE A 173 -3.45 -7.18 5.32
C ILE A 173 -3.69 -6.04 4.33
N CYS A 174 -4.78 -6.10 3.56
CA CYS A 174 -5.19 -5.02 2.67
C CYS A 174 -5.93 -3.95 3.47
N LEU A 175 -5.17 -3.05 4.11
CA LEU A 175 -5.75 -2.09 5.06
C LEU A 175 -6.46 -0.93 4.36
N TYR A 176 -5.94 -0.49 3.22
CA TYR A 176 -6.53 0.54 2.35
C TYR A 176 -6.70 -0.03 0.94
N PRO A 177 -7.83 -0.68 0.63
CA PRO A 177 -8.08 -1.31 -0.67
C PRO A 177 -7.91 -0.37 -1.85
N GLU A 178 -8.31 0.89 -1.72
CA GLU A 178 -8.15 1.91 -2.76
C GLU A 178 -6.70 2.16 -3.19
N ILE A 179 -5.74 1.75 -2.35
CA ILE A 179 -4.29 1.87 -2.63
C ILE A 179 -3.67 0.48 -2.91
N ALA A 180 -4.05 -0.54 -2.14
CA ALA A 180 -3.30 -1.80 -2.08
C ALA A 180 -3.94 -2.96 -2.83
N GLU A 181 -5.23 -2.91 -3.17
CA GLU A 181 -5.94 -4.07 -3.70
C GLU A 181 -5.29 -4.63 -4.98
N ALA A 182 -4.91 -3.76 -5.91
CA ALA A 182 -4.24 -4.17 -7.14
C ALA A 182 -2.91 -4.90 -6.88
N SER A 183 -2.13 -4.43 -5.89
CA SER A 183 -0.88 -5.07 -5.46
C SER A 183 -1.15 -6.40 -4.77
N CYS A 184 -2.15 -6.48 -3.89
CA CYS A 184 -2.56 -7.71 -3.22
C CYS A 184 -3.01 -8.77 -4.22
N GLU A 185 -3.83 -8.40 -5.21
CA GLU A 185 -4.26 -9.29 -6.29
C GLU A 185 -3.08 -9.81 -7.11
N TRP A 186 -2.12 -8.94 -7.41
CA TRP A 186 -0.92 -9.35 -8.14
C TRP A 186 -0.07 -10.33 -7.32
N LEU A 187 0.15 -10.06 -6.03
CA LEU A 187 0.87 -10.94 -5.11
C LEU A 187 0.17 -12.29 -4.95
N LYS A 188 -1.16 -12.30 -4.86
CA LYS A 188 -1.96 -13.52 -4.81
C LYS A 188 -1.80 -14.36 -6.08
N ARG A 189 -1.93 -13.76 -7.27
CA ARG A 189 -1.80 -14.47 -8.55
C ARG A 189 -0.40 -15.05 -8.77
N ASN A 190 0.64 -14.28 -8.44
CA ASN A 190 2.01 -14.66 -8.74
C ASN A 190 2.67 -15.51 -7.64
N PHE A 191 2.42 -15.21 -6.38
CA PHE A 191 3.05 -15.87 -5.23
C PHE A 191 2.09 -16.71 -4.38
N GLY A 192 0.78 -16.70 -4.65
CA GLY A 192 -0.21 -17.43 -3.85
C GLY A 192 -0.56 -16.74 -2.52
N MET A 193 -0.07 -15.53 -2.27
CA MET A 193 -0.29 -14.81 -1.02
C MET A 193 -1.74 -14.36 -0.88
N GLU A 194 -2.47 -14.96 0.04
CA GLU A 194 -3.83 -14.51 0.38
C GLU A 194 -3.80 -13.11 1.02
N TYR A 195 -4.94 -12.41 0.98
CA TYR A 195 -5.07 -11.11 1.63
C TYR A 195 -6.45 -10.96 2.30
N THR A 196 -6.54 -10.01 3.25
CA THR A 196 -7.79 -9.72 3.98
C THR A 196 -8.67 -8.77 3.19
N ASN A 197 -10.00 -8.94 3.36
CA ASN A 197 -11.01 -8.06 2.77
C ASN A 197 -11.75 -7.22 3.82
N THR A 198 -11.62 -7.57 5.10
CA THR A 198 -12.30 -6.86 6.19
C THR A 198 -11.48 -5.67 6.66
N ILE A 199 -12.11 -4.51 6.71
CA ILE A 199 -11.49 -3.28 7.24
C ILE A 199 -11.83 -3.16 8.73
N PRO A 200 -10.84 -3.12 9.63
CA PRO A 200 -11.04 -3.17 11.09
C PRO A 200 -11.43 -1.82 11.70
N ILE A 201 -12.52 -1.23 11.23
CA ILE A 201 -13.10 0.01 11.79
C ILE A 201 -14.39 -0.35 12.54
N GLY A 202 -14.46 0.02 13.82
CA GLY A 202 -15.54 -0.36 14.72
C GLY A 202 -15.35 -1.77 15.30
N ILE A 203 -15.98 -2.01 16.46
CA ILE A 203 -15.79 -3.24 17.26
C ILE A 203 -16.12 -4.50 16.43
N LYS A 204 -17.27 -4.50 15.76
CA LYS A 204 -17.74 -5.65 14.97
C LYS A 204 -16.74 -6.01 13.87
N ASN A 205 -16.36 -5.03 13.04
CA ASN A 205 -15.46 -5.27 11.94
C ASN A 205 -14.04 -5.63 12.41
N THR A 206 -13.58 -5.09 13.56
CA THR A 206 -12.29 -5.49 14.14
C THR A 206 -12.30 -6.97 14.57
N ILE A 207 -13.39 -7.46 15.14
CA ILE A 207 -13.55 -8.86 15.50
C ILE A 207 -13.58 -9.74 14.23
N GLU A 208 -14.33 -9.33 13.22
CA GLU A 208 -14.41 -10.03 11.94
C GLU A 208 -13.03 -10.07 11.26
N PHE A 209 -12.28 -8.97 11.29
CA PHE A 209 -10.91 -8.90 10.78
C PHE A 209 -9.96 -9.88 11.49
N ILE A 210 -9.96 -9.90 12.83
CA ILE A 210 -9.12 -10.84 13.59
C ILE A 210 -9.46 -12.28 13.22
N ASN A 211 -10.74 -12.62 13.14
CA ASN A 211 -11.18 -13.96 12.76
C ASN A 211 -10.83 -14.30 11.31
N GLU A 212 -10.90 -13.34 10.38
CA GLU A 212 -10.46 -13.54 9.00
C GLU A 212 -8.96 -13.86 8.93
N VAL A 213 -8.13 -13.10 9.65
CA VAL A 213 -6.68 -13.33 9.73
C VAL A 213 -6.39 -14.71 10.34
N HIS A 214 -7.04 -15.05 11.46
CA HIS A 214 -6.88 -16.34 12.12
C HIS A 214 -7.26 -17.49 11.18
N LYS A 215 -8.38 -17.38 10.47
CA LYS A 215 -8.82 -18.40 9.51
C LYS A 215 -7.81 -18.59 8.38
N LYS A 216 -7.25 -17.50 7.84
CA LYS A 216 -6.25 -17.59 6.75
C LYS A 216 -4.92 -18.18 7.22
N LEU A 217 -4.53 -17.97 8.46
CA LEU A 217 -3.29 -18.48 9.05
C LEU A 217 -3.48 -19.79 9.82
N ASP A 218 -4.69 -20.37 9.84
CA ASP A 218 -5.04 -21.56 10.61
C ASP A 218 -4.69 -21.42 12.10
N LEU A 219 -5.05 -20.27 12.66
CA LEU A 219 -4.97 -19.99 14.10
C LEU A 219 -6.33 -20.25 14.76
N PRO A 220 -6.36 -20.54 16.08
CA PRO A 220 -7.62 -20.68 16.81
C PRO A 220 -8.47 -19.42 16.73
N LEU A 221 -9.78 -19.57 16.46
CA LEU A 221 -10.68 -18.44 16.45
C LEU A 221 -10.79 -17.80 17.83
N THR A 222 -10.79 -16.47 17.87
CA THR A 222 -10.84 -15.74 19.13
C THR A 222 -12.27 -15.68 19.67
N ASN A 223 -12.40 -15.74 20.99
CA ASN A 223 -13.70 -15.60 21.64
C ASN A 223 -14.24 -14.19 21.46
N LYS A 224 -15.34 -14.06 20.73
CA LYS A 224 -15.99 -12.78 20.44
C LYS A 224 -16.29 -11.96 21.69
N LYS A 225 -16.82 -12.60 22.75
CA LYS A 225 -17.15 -11.92 24.03
C LYS A 225 -15.92 -11.34 24.71
N GLU A 226 -14.80 -12.03 24.63
CA GLU A 226 -13.55 -11.57 25.23
C GLU A 226 -13.02 -10.32 24.51
N LEU A 227 -13.04 -10.32 23.18
CA LEU A 227 -12.66 -9.15 22.38
C LEU A 227 -13.61 -7.96 22.61
N GLU A 228 -14.92 -8.20 22.66
CA GLU A 228 -15.91 -7.17 22.96
C GLU A 228 -15.67 -6.54 24.33
N ASN A 229 -15.34 -7.35 25.35
CA ASN A 229 -15.06 -6.85 26.68
C ASN A 229 -13.75 -6.04 26.76
N LYS A 230 -12.70 -6.47 26.06
CA LYS A 230 -11.43 -5.72 25.96
C LYS A 230 -11.58 -4.39 25.23
N SER A 231 -12.51 -4.29 24.28
CA SER A 231 -12.74 -3.08 23.50
C SER A 231 -13.53 -1.99 24.23
N LYS A 232 -14.25 -2.34 25.31
CA LYS A 232 -15.05 -1.39 26.08
C LYS A 232 -14.18 -0.61 27.05
N LEU A 233 -13.91 0.64 26.72
CA LEU A 233 -13.25 1.54 27.66
C LEU A 233 -14.15 1.79 28.87
N PRO A 234 -13.62 1.80 30.12
CA PRO A 234 -14.44 1.92 31.34
C PRO A 234 -15.33 3.18 31.41
N TRP A 235 -14.90 4.26 30.75
CA TRP A 235 -15.68 5.50 30.69
C TRP A 235 -16.82 5.45 29.67
N TYR A 236 -16.72 4.61 28.64
CA TYR A 236 -17.71 4.50 27.57
C TYR A 236 -19.05 3.94 28.08
N SER A 237 -18.99 3.00 28.99
CA SER A 237 -20.20 2.44 29.64
C SER A 237 -20.88 3.40 30.58
N LYS A 238 -20.22 4.47 30.99
CA LYS A 238 -20.76 5.55 31.84
C LYS A 238 -21.28 6.74 31.04
N SER A 239 -21.00 6.82 29.76
CA SER A 239 -21.50 7.84 28.85
C SER A 239 -22.92 7.49 28.44
N VAL A 240 -23.89 8.19 28.98
CA VAL A 240 -25.30 7.77 29.01
C VAL A 240 -26.10 8.21 27.79
N ASP A 241 -25.55 9.04 26.92
CA ASP A 241 -26.33 9.62 25.82
C ASP A 241 -26.00 8.99 24.46
N SER A 242 -26.41 7.71 24.31
CA SER A 242 -26.36 7.00 23.02
C SER A 242 -27.46 7.44 22.03
N ASN A 243 -28.35 8.35 22.43
CA ASN A 243 -29.55 8.69 21.66
C ASN A 243 -29.36 9.86 20.67
N TYR A 244 -28.21 10.53 20.64
CA TYR A 244 -28.00 11.72 19.82
C TYR A 244 -28.18 11.48 18.30
N LEU A 245 -27.92 10.26 17.84
CA LEU A 245 -28.06 9.90 16.43
C LEU A 245 -29.41 9.26 16.08
N THR A 246 -30.26 9.00 17.08
CA THR A 246 -31.56 8.36 16.86
C THR A 246 -32.45 9.23 15.97
N GLY A 247 -32.92 8.65 14.87
CA GLY A 247 -33.75 9.35 13.88
C GLY A 247 -33.04 10.41 13.03
N LYS A 248 -31.73 10.54 13.15
CA LYS A 248 -30.95 11.47 12.31
C LYS A 248 -30.59 10.83 10.96
N ARG A 249 -30.64 11.64 9.91
CA ARG A 249 -30.06 11.28 8.62
C ARG A 249 -28.62 11.75 8.60
N VAL A 250 -27.69 10.82 8.31
CA VAL A 250 -26.25 11.11 8.29
C VAL A 250 -25.75 11.03 6.85
N PHE A 251 -25.03 12.05 6.41
CA PHE A 251 -24.30 12.04 5.17
C PHE A 251 -22.82 11.85 5.49
N ILE A 252 -22.20 10.84 4.87
CA ILE A 252 -20.80 10.51 5.08
C ILE A 252 -20.02 10.88 3.82
N PHE A 253 -18.97 11.66 3.98
CA PHE A 253 -18.07 12.08 2.93
C PHE A 253 -16.61 11.82 3.38
N GLY A 254 -15.82 11.18 2.51
CA GLY A 254 -14.41 10.87 2.81
C GLY A 254 -13.84 9.84 1.84
N ASP A 255 -12.67 9.30 2.19
CA ASP A 255 -12.05 8.21 1.45
C ASP A 255 -12.90 6.95 1.50
N GLY A 256 -12.82 6.13 0.45
CA GLY A 256 -13.67 4.96 0.28
C GLY A 256 -13.66 4.02 1.47
N THR A 257 -12.47 3.70 1.99
CA THR A 257 -12.29 2.84 3.17
C THR A 257 -13.04 3.39 4.39
N HIS A 258 -12.83 4.65 4.76
CA HIS A 258 -13.44 5.28 5.94
C HIS A 258 -14.94 5.47 5.76
N ALA A 259 -15.38 5.92 4.57
CA ALA A 259 -16.80 6.16 4.31
C ALA A 259 -17.63 4.87 4.37
N ILE A 260 -17.15 3.78 3.74
CA ILE A 260 -17.82 2.48 3.76
C ILE A 260 -17.84 1.89 5.18
N ALA A 261 -16.74 2.00 5.92
CA ALA A 261 -16.67 1.48 7.27
C ALA A 261 -17.57 2.26 8.23
N ALA A 262 -17.58 3.60 8.16
CA ALA A 262 -18.44 4.45 8.98
C ALA A 262 -19.94 4.21 8.68
N ALA A 263 -20.28 3.89 7.42
CA ALA A 263 -21.68 3.56 7.07
C ALA A 263 -22.15 2.21 7.64
N LYS A 264 -21.23 1.35 8.09
CA LYS A 264 -21.53 0.04 8.69
C LYS A 264 -21.62 0.07 10.21
N ILE A 265 -21.20 1.16 10.86
CA ILE A 265 -21.29 1.38 12.30
C ILE A 265 -22.69 1.81 12.68
#